data_6a71d648c3bb7a12556883b4a359f1b6
#
_entry.id   6a71d648c3bb7a12556883b4a359f1b6
#
_cell.length_a   1.000
_cell.length_b   1.000
_cell.length_c   1.000
_cell.angle_alpha   90.00
_cell.angle_beta   90.00
_cell.angle_gamma   90.00
#
_symmetry.space_group_name_H-M   'P 1'
#
loop_
_entity.id
_entity.type
_entity.pdbx_description
1 polymer ?
#
loop_
_entity_poly.entity_id
_entity_poly.type
_entity_poly.pdbx_seq_one_letter_code
_entity_poly.pdbx_strand_id
1 'polypeptide(L)'
;MFVVIFGEKKTSGVYVAFENGIPSGFSGYDFFEIADCSPDCAEAFAASEKIYDEVYPPQRAEEIEKTGSEKVRQEKLAVWKLLFVAIERKFGYKPEELKFSKTENGKWICDKLWFSLSHSHGASAVIVSDKPCGIDVEYKVDFLKKSADKSFIEAFLNRIGESASDFGAISAEEILSLWTKKESLYKMTGEGVFSPKKITPGNETKSFVVGDYVFSVTE
;
A
#
# COMPACT_ATOMS: atom_id res chain seq x y z
N MET A 1 2.85 -11.67 -14.86
CA MET A 1 2.05 -12.62 -14.04
C MET A 1 2.03 -12.06 -12.63
N PHE A 2 0.85 -11.69 -12.13
CA PHE A 2 0.74 -11.18 -10.77
C PHE A 2 0.77 -12.34 -9.77
N VAL A 3 1.42 -12.13 -8.64
CA VAL A 3 1.33 -13.02 -7.50
C VAL A 3 0.75 -12.21 -6.35
N VAL A 4 -0.30 -12.73 -5.74
CA VAL A 4 -0.98 -12.08 -4.62
C VAL A 4 -0.61 -12.79 -3.33
N ILE A 5 -0.11 -12.03 -2.37
CA ILE A 5 0.15 -12.48 -1.01
C ILE A 5 -0.82 -11.77 -0.09
N PHE A 6 -1.38 -12.45 0.88
CA PHE A 6 -2.28 -11.82 1.82
C PHE A 6 -2.06 -12.32 3.25
N GLY A 7 -2.38 -11.46 4.20
CA GLY A 7 -2.48 -11.80 5.61
C GLY A 7 -3.81 -11.33 6.15
N GLU A 8 -4.50 -12.16 6.88
CA GLU A 8 -5.83 -11.84 7.41
C GLU A 8 -5.86 -11.92 8.94
N LYS A 9 -6.52 -10.93 9.54
CA LYS A 9 -6.98 -10.95 10.93
C LYS A 9 -8.50 -11.01 10.94
N LYS A 10 -9.11 -11.19 12.11
CA LYS A 10 -10.58 -11.21 12.24
C LYS A 10 -11.24 -9.96 11.64
N THR A 11 -10.66 -8.80 11.84
CA THR A 11 -11.22 -7.47 11.51
C THR A 11 -10.64 -6.85 10.26
N SER A 12 -9.51 -7.35 9.75
CA SER A 12 -8.81 -6.75 8.61
C SER A 12 -8.15 -7.81 7.72
N GLY A 13 -7.78 -7.40 6.51
CA GLY A 13 -6.97 -8.19 5.58
C GLY A 13 -6.02 -7.28 4.81
N VAL A 14 -4.76 -7.71 4.69
CA VAL A 14 -3.73 -7.05 3.87
C VAL A 14 -3.43 -7.93 2.67
N TYR A 15 -3.45 -7.33 1.49
CA TYR A 15 -3.25 -7.99 0.21
C TYR A 15 -2.17 -7.24 -0.56
N VAL A 16 -1.23 -7.98 -1.13
CA VAL A 16 -0.15 -7.42 -1.94
C VAL A 16 -0.03 -8.20 -3.24
N ALA A 17 0.03 -7.50 -4.36
CA ALA A 17 0.24 -8.09 -5.68
C ALA A 17 1.54 -7.56 -6.29
N PHE A 18 2.34 -8.46 -6.89
CA PHE A 18 3.57 -8.13 -7.59
C PHE A 18 3.47 -8.48 -9.07
N GLU A 19 3.77 -7.54 -9.96
CA GLU A 19 3.71 -7.71 -11.41
C GLU A 19 4.71 -8.76 -11.94
N ASN A 20 5.88 -8.86 -11.32
CA ASN A 20 6.99 -9.70 -11.79
C ASN A 20 7.23 -10.95 -10.94
N GLY A 21 6.22 -11.40 -10.19
CA GLY A 21 6.33 -12.54 -9.29
C GLY A 21 6.79 -12.20 -7.88
N ILE A 22 6.82 -13.19 -6.98
CA ILE A 22 7.22 -12.99 -5.58
C ILE A 22 8.70 -12.60 -5.52
N PRO A 23 9.06 -11.48 -4.86
CA PRO A 23 10.46 -11.12 -4.65
C PRO A 23 11.24 -12.22 -3.91
N SER A 24 12.50 -12.43 -4.28
CA SER A 24 13.40 -13.35 -3.57
C SER A 24 13.57 -12.93 -2.10
N GLY A 25 13.65 -13.90 -1.19
CA GLY A 25 13.80 -13.63 0.25
C GLY A 25 12.47 -13.47 1.01
N PHE A 26 11.34 -13.74 0.38
CA PHE A 26 10.07 -13.85 1.08
C PHE A 26 10.07 -15.15 1.91
N SER A 27 10.33 -15.03 3.20
CA SER A 27 10.06 -16.06 4.20
C SER A 27 8.95 -15.54 5.11
N GLY A 28 7.93 -16.35 5.37
CA GLY A 28 6.76 -15.95 6.15
C GLY A 28 7.12 -15.16 7.40
N TYR A 29 6.60 -13.95 7.50
CA TYR A 29 6.79 -13.11 8.66
C TYR A 29 5.70 -13.36 9.68
N ASP A 30 6.06 -13.44 10.96
CA ASP A 30 5.20 -13.67 12.14
C ASP A 30 4.07 -12.63 12.34
N PHE A 31 3.92 -11.71 11.41
CA PHE A 31 2.99 -10.58 11.54
C PHE A 31 1.59 -10.85 10.98
N PHE A 32 1.52 -11.66 9.94
CA PHE A 32 0.29 -12.20 9.40
C PHE A 32 0.47 -13.72 9.28
N GLU A 33 -0.52 -14.48 9.69
CA GLU A 33 -0.64 -15.85 9.19
C GLU A 33 -0.77 -15.72 7.67
N ILE A 34 0.35 -15.90 6.97
CA ILE A 34 0.35 -15.92 5.52
C ILE A 34 -0.35 -17.22 5.15
N ALA A 35 -1.63 -17.11 4.88
CA ALA A 35 -2.33 -18.16 4.20
C ALA A 35 -1.63 -18.32 2.84
N ASP A 36 -1.17 -19.53 2.55
CA ASP A 36 -0.43 -19.89 1.35
C ASP A 36 -0.86 -19.09 0.13
N CYS A 37 0.13 -18.66 -0.65
CA CYS A 37 -0.09 -18.17 -2.01
C CYS A 37 -0.68 -19.34 -2.81
N SER A 38 -2.00 -19.56 -2.65
CA SER A 38 -2.66 -20.60 -3.40
C SER A 38 -2.70 -20.19 -4.86
N PRO A 39 -2.46 -21.11 -5.80
CA PRO A 39 -2.71 -20.88 -7.22
C PRO A 39 -4.08 -20.25 -7.47
N ASP A 40 -5.07 -20.59 -6.66
CA ASP A 40 -6.44 -20.09 -6.71
C ASP A 40 -6.55 -18.57 -6.53
N CYS A 41 -5.64 -17.93 -5.78
CA CYS A 41 -5.64 -16.48 -5.60
C CYS A 41 -5.09 -15.75 -6.83
N ALA A 42 -4.07 -16.30 -7.49
CA ALA A 42 -3.56 -15.77 -8.74
C ALA A 42 -4.57 -15.97 -9.89
N GLU A 43 -5.28 -17.09 -9.90
CA GLU A 43 -6.37 -17.37 -10.83
C GLU A 43 -7.59 -16.49 -10.56
N ALA A 44 -7.97 -16.27 -9.30
CA ALA A 44 -9.05 -15.36 -8.92
C ALA A 44 -8.72 -13.92 -9.30
N PHE A 45 -7.47 -13.46 -9.10
CA PHE A 45 -7.02 -12.13 -9.55
C PHE A 45 -7.02 -12.02 -11.07
N ALA A 46 -6.53 -13.02 -11.81
CA ALA A 46 -6.55 -13.05 -13.25
C ALA A 46 -7.99 -13.17 -13.82
N ALA A 47 -8.86 -13.94 -13.18
CA ALA A 47 -10.27 -14.02 -13.54
C ALA A 47 -11.01 -12.72 -13.26
N SER A 48 -10.67 -12.02 -12.17
CA SER A 48 -11.24 -10.72 -11.83
C SER A 48 -10.87 -9.61 -12.83
N GLU A 49 -9.77 -9.75 -13.57
CA GLU A 49 -9.39 -8.80 -14.63
C GLU A 49 -10.52 -8.54 -15.63
N LYS A 50 -11.31 -9.58 -15.97
CA LYS A 50 -12.43 -9.45 -16.92
C LYS A 50 -13.70 -8.91 -16.27
N ILE A 51 -13.88 -9.10 -14.95
CA ILE A 51 -15.12 -8.75 -14.25
C ILE A 51 -15.10 -7.29 -13.79
N TYR A 52 -13.93 -6.77 -13.42
CA TYR A 52 -13.81 -5.45 -12.80
C TYR A 52 -13.41 -4.31 -13.74
N ASP A 53 -13.12 -4.57 -15.03
CA ASP A 53 -12.76 -3.52 -15.99
C ASP A 53 -13.88 -2.49 -16.20
N GLU A 54 -15.13 -2.82 -15.88
CA GLU A 54 -16.30 -1.94 -16.05
C GLU A 54 -16.85 -1.34 -14.74
N VAL A 55 -16.30 -1.67 -13.57
CA VAL A 55 -16.92 -1.35 -12.26
C VAL A 55 -16.20 -0.24 -11.46
N TYR A 56 -15.30 0.50 -12.10
CA TYR A 56 -14.65 1.63 -11.43
C TYR A 56 -15.65 2.77 -11.19
N PRO A 57 -15.60 3.44 -10.02
CA PRO A 57 -16.32 4.68 -9.84
C PRO A 57 -15.97 5.66 -10.98
N PRO A 58 -16.94 6.38 -11.60
CA PRO A 58 -16.68 7.25 -12.76
C PRO A 58 -15.52 8.24 -12.53
N GLN A 59 -15.45 8.83 -11.35
CA GLN A 59 -14.35 9.72 -10.97
C GLN A 59 -12.98 9.00 -10.96
N ARG A 60 -12.94 7.72 -10.62
CA ARG A 60 -11.69 6.95 -10.64
C ARG A 60 -11.27 6.59 -12.06
N ALA A 61 -12.21 6.21 -12.91
CA ALA A 61 -11.94 5.99 -14.34
C ALA A 61 -11.33 7.24 -14.97
N GLU A 62 -11.93 8.41 -14.73
CA GLU A 62 -11.42 9.70 -15.22
C GLU A 62 -9.99 10.03 -14.71
N GLU A 63 -9.68 9.74 -13.45
CA GLU A 63 -8.33 9.92 -12.90
C GLU A 63 -7.30 9.00 -13.55
N ILE A 64 -7.70 7.77 -13.84
CA ILE A 64 -6.84 6.80 -14.52
C ILE A 64 -6.58 7.24 -15.95
N GLU A 65 -7.61 7.67 -16.68
CA GLU A 65 -7.50 8.15 -18.05
C GLU A 65 -6.62 9.40 -18.18
N LYS A 66 -6.72 10.33 -17.23
CA LYS A 66 -5.89 11.55 -17.17
C LYS A 66 -4.42 11.29 -16.81
N THR A 67 -4.07 10.06 -16.45
CA THR A 67 -2.69 9.72 -16.09
C THR A 67 -1.81 9.64 -17.33
N GLY A 68 -0.83 10.53 -17.46
CA GLY A 68 0.03 10.64 -18.65
C GLY A 68 1.03 9.49 -18.82
N SER A 69 1.38 8.77 -17.75
CA SER A 69 2.29 7.63 -17.80
C SER A 69 1.52 6.32 -17.86
N GLU A 70 1.77 5.52 -18.89
CA GLU A 70 1.14 4.19 -19.04
C GLU A 70 1.48 3.28 -17.86
N LYS A 71 2.72 3.27 -17.41
CA LYS A 71 3.14 2.50 -16.24
C LYS A 71 2.33 2.87 -14.99
N VAL A 72 2.20 4.16 -14.70
CA VAL A 72 1.43 4.65 -13.54
C VAL A 72 -0.06 4.35 -13.70
N ARG A 73 -0.57 4.38 -14.93
CA ARG A 73 -1.95 4.00 -15.24
C ARG A 73 -2.20 2.53 -14.88
N GLN A 74 -1.32 1.64 -15.32
CA GLN A 74 -1.41 0.21 -15.02
C GLN A 74 -1.30 -0.07 -13.51
N GLU A 75 -0.40 0.60 -12.80
CA GLU A 75 -0.30 0.48 -11.33
C GLU A 75 -1.59 0.93 -10.64
N LYS A 76 -2.20 2.03 -11.10
CA LYS A 76 -3.50 2.51 -10.57
C LYS A 76 -4.65 1.54 -10.84
N LEU A 77 -4.66 0.90 -12.01
CA LEU A 77 -5.64 -0.15 -12.33
C LEU A 77 -5.43 -1.38 -11.44
N ALA A 78 -4.20 -1.86 -11.36
CA ALA A 78 -3.86 -3.05 -10.59
C ALA A 78 -4.23 -2.92 -9.11
N VAL A 79 -3.95 -1.79 -8.48
CA VAL A 79 -4.27 -1.60 -7.05
C VAL A 79 -5.78 -1.56 -6.79
N TRP A 80 -6.59 -1.05 -7.72
CA TRP A 80 -8.05 -1.08 -7.59
C TRP A 80 -8.65 -2.47 -7.85
N LYS A 81 -8.13 -3.21 -8.82
CA LYS A 81 -8.49 -4.62 -9.00
C LYS A 81 -8.20 -5.42 -7.73
N LEU A 82 -7.02 -5.20 -7.14
CA LEU A 82 -6.65 -5.83 -5.87
C LEU A 82 -7.60 -5.43 -4.73
N LEU A 83 -8.08 -4.19 -4.68
CA LEU A 83 -9.06 -3.73 -3.70
C LEU A 83 -10.36 -4.54 -3.79
N PHE A 84 -10.91 -4.73 -4.99
CA PHE A 84 -12.14 -5.49 -5.16
C PHE A 84 -11.97 -6.95 -4.75
N VAL A 85 -10.87 -7.59 -5.14
CA VAL A 85 -10.53 -8.96 -4.69
C VAL A 85 -10.43 -9.04 -3.17
N ALA A 86 -9.77 -8.05 -2.54
CA ALA A 86 -9.61 -7.99 -1.09
C ALA A 86 -10.95 -7.84 -0.37
N ILE A 87 -11.83 -6.96 -0.87
CA ILE A 87 -13.16 -6.75 -0.29
C ILE A 87 -14.04 -7.98 -0.41
N GLU A 88 -14.11 -8.57 -1.61
CA GLU A 88 -14.91 -9.77 -1.83
C GLU A 88 -14.43 -10.93 -0.95
N ARG A 89 -13.12 -11.15 -0.90
CA ARG A 89 -12.53 -12.22 -0.08
C ARG A 89 -12.76 -12.01 1.42
N LYS A 90 -12.52 -10.79 1.92
CA LYS A 90 -12.59 -10.52 3.36
C LYS A 90 -14.00 -10.35 3.89
N PHE A 91 -14.86 -9.69 3.13
CA PHE A 91 -16.19 -9.28 3.58
C PHE A 91 -17.33 -9.88 2.74
N GLY A 92 -17.04 -10.53 1.62
CA GLY A 92 -18.04 -11.13 0.73
C GLY A 92 -18.85 -10.11 -0.09
N TYR A 93 -18.47 -8.82 -0.08
CA TYR A 93 -19.18 -7.82 -0.87
C TYR A 93 -18.70 -7.83 -2.31
N LYS A 94 -19.63 -7.71 -3.24
CA LYS A 94 -19.35 -7.50 -4.65
C LYS A 94 -19.22 -6.00 -4.97
N PRO A 95 -18.46 -5.63 -6.01
CA PRO A 95 -18.25 -4.21 -6.36
C PRO A 95 -19.53 -3.40 -6.53
N GLU A 96 -20.56 -3.99 -7.14
CA GLU A 96 -21.87 -3.33 -7.37
C GLU A 96 -22.67 -3.04 -6.11
N GLU A 97 -22.30 -3.64 -4.98
CA GLU A 97 -22.90 -3.40 -3.67
C GLU A 97 -22.27 -2.24 -2.89
N LEU A 98 -21.20 -1.66 -3.44
CA LEU A 98 -20.33 -0.68 -2.77
C LEU A 98 -20.51 0.71 -3.36
N LYS A 99 -20.50 1.71 -2.50
CA LYS A 99 -20.49 3.12 -2.90
C LYS A 99 -19.16 3.75 -2.50
N PHE A 100 -18.39 4.12 -3.51
CA PHE A 100 -17.14 4.84 -3.31
C PHE A 100 -17.33 6.33 -3.53
N SER A 101 -16.67 7.12 -2.70
CA SER A 101 -16.62 8.57 -2.82
C SER A 101 -15.28 9.11 -2.38
N LYS A 102 -15.04 10.40 -2.58
CA LYS A 102 -13.84 11.08 -2.08
C LYS A 102 -14.16 12.04 -0.97
N THR A 103 -13.28 12.11 0.01
CA THR A 103 -13.26 13.21 0.98
C THR A 103 -12.79 14.51 0.32
N GLU A 104 -12.96 15.65 0.98
CA GLU A 104 -12.42 16.95 0.53
C GLU A 104 -10.91 16.93 0.31
N ASN A 105 -10.18 16.11 1.07
CA ASN A 105 -8.74 15.93 0.95
C ASN A 105 -8.35 14.89 -0.13
N GLY A 106 -9.30 14.39 -0.92
CA GLY A 106 -9.06 13.47 -2.02
C GLY A 106 -8.86 12.01 -1.63
N LYS A 107 -9.04 11.63 -0.35
CA LYS A 107 -8.99 10.23 0.09
C LYS A 107 -10.24 9.50 -0.40
N TRP A 108 -10.06 8.33 -1.00
CA TRP A 108 -11.15 7.44 -1.33
C TRP A 108 -11.70 6.74 -0.08
N ILE A 109 -13.01 6.68 0.02
CA ILE A 109 -13.76 6.01 1.09
C ILE A 109 -14.86 5.13 0.51
N CYS A 110 -15.30 4.14 1.29
CA CYS A 110 -16.40 3.23 0.99
C CYS A 110 -17.44 3.32 2.11
N ASP A 111 -18.70 3.15 1.75
CA ASP A 111 -19.84 3.22 2.67
C ASP A 111 -19.93 2.04 3.66
N LYS A 112 -19.29 0.90 3.36
CA LYS A 112 -19.43 -0.33 4.15
C LYS A 112 -18.19 -0.74 4.94
N LEU A 113 -17.01 -0.22 4.58
CA LEU A 113 -15.75 -0.64 5.17
C LEU A 113 -14.67 0.43 5.03
N TRP A 114 -13.59 0.26 5.77
CA TRP A 114 -12.39 1.07 5.64
C TRP A 114 -11.39 0.38 4.73
N PHE A 115 -10.67 1.17 3.95
CA PHE A 115 -9.57 0.66 3.14
C PHE A 115 -8.48 1.70 2.91
N SER A 116 -7.32 1.22 2.55
CA SER A 116 -6.22 2.05 2.08
C SER A 116 -5.46 1.35 0.96
N LEU A 117 -4.89 2.14 0.06
CA LEU A 117 -4.21 1.70 -1.15
C LEU A 117 -2.82 2.29 -1.22
N SER A 118 -1.87 1.53 -1.73
CA SER A 118 -0.57 2.02 -2.16
C SER A 118 -0.03 1.22 -3.34
N HIS A 119 0.82 1.83 -4.15
CA HIS A 119 1.52 1.16 -5.24
C HIS A 119 2.88 1.80 -5.47
N SER A 120 3.87 0.99 -5.81
CA SER A 120 5.22 1.45 -6.13
C SER A 120 5.93 0.42 -7.01
N HIS A 121 6.44 0.84 -8.18
CA HIS A 121 7.30 0.02 -9.04
C HIS A 121 6.79 -1.41 -9.31
N GLY A 122 5.50 -1.56 -9.63
CA GLY A 122 4.89 -2.85 -9.95
C GLY A 122 4.41 -3.64 -8.73
N ALA A 123 4.56 -3.13 -7.52
CA ALA A 123 3.86 -3.63 -6.34
C ALA A 123 2.57 -2.86 -6.12
N SER A 124 1.49 -3.57 -5.83
CA SER A 124 0.20 -3.02 -5.37
C SER A 124 -0.08 -3.54 -3.97
N ALA A 125 -0.48 -2.68 -3.05
CA ALA A 125 -0.78 -3.02 -1.67
C ALA A 125 -2.13 -2.46 -1.25
N VAL A 126 -2.94 -3.28 -0.59
CA VAL A 126 -4.28 -2.95 -0.11
C VAL A 126 -4.46 -3.46 1.30
N ILE A 127 -5.06 -2.64 2.14
CA ILE A 127 -5.67 -3.08 3.40
C ILE A 127 -7.16 -2.79 3.36
N VAL A 128 -7.95 -3.75 3.81
CA VAL A 128 -9.40 -3.63 4.03
C VAL A 128 -9.72 -3.97 5.48
N SER A 129 -10.60 -3.21 6.13
CA SER A 129 -10.84 -3.35 7.57
C SER A 129 -12.25 -2.87 7.95
N ASP A 130 -12.74 -3.32 9.09
CA ASP A 130 -13.93 -2.78 9.77
C ASP A 130 -13.63 -1.52 10.60
N LYS A 131 -12.35 -1.11 10.67
CA LYS A 131 -11.85 0.07 11.39
C LYS A 131 -10.94 0.93 10.50
N PRO A 132 -10.67 2.19 10.87
CA PRO A 132 -9.68 3.02 10.18
C PRO A 132 -8.37 2.27 10.01
N CYS A 133 -7.82 2.31 8.79
CA CYS A 133 -6.60 1.60 8.44
C CYS A 133 -5.81 2.37 7.38
N GLY A 134 -4.52 2.09 7.32
CA GLY A 134 -3.61 2.68 6.35
C GLY A 134 -2.54 1.69 5.89
N ILE A 135 -2.13 1.80 4.64
CA ILE A 135 -1.03 1.02 4.07
C ILE A 135 -0.17 1.90 3.17
N ASP A 136 1.13 1.69 3.25
CA ASP A 136 2.06 2.27 2.30
C ASP A 136 3.10 1.26 1.83
N VAL A 137 3.58 1.41 0.59
CA VAL A 137 4.63 0.60 -0.02
C VAL A 137 5.59 1.47 -0.81
N GLU A 138 6.89 1.23 -0.60
CA GLU A 138 7.96 1.90 -1.34
C GLU A 138 8.99 0.91 -1.88
N TYR A 139 9.45 1.17 -3.12
CA TYR A 139 10.53 0.42 -3.74
C TYR A 139 11.87 0.95 -3.24
N LYS A 140 12.62 0.13 -2.50
CA LYS A 140 13.81 0.58 -1.77
C LYS A 140 15.06 0.76 -2.64
N VAL A 141 15.16 0.08 -3.78
CA VAL A 141 16.41 0.05 -4.58
C VAL A 141 16.87 1.44 -5.02
N ASP A 142 15.94 2.27 -5.50
CA ASP A 142 16.28 3.63 -5.94
C ASP A 142 16.63 4.55 -4.76
N PHE A 143 15.98 4.33 -3.63
CA PHE A 143 16.30 5.04 -2.39
C PHE A 143 17.69 4.65 -1.88
N LEU A 144 18.00 3.34 -1.85
CA LEU A 144 19.30 2.83 -1.43
C LEU A 144 20.45 3.33 -2.31
N LYS A 145 20.25 3.42 -3.63
CA LYS A 145 21.25 4.03 -4.54
C LYS A 145 21.53 5.49 -4.18
N LYS A 146 20.47 6.28 -3.93
CA LYS A 146 20.60 7.69 -3.58
C LYS A 146 21.14 7.91 -2.17
N SER A 147 20.93 6.96 -1.26
CA SER A 147 21.39 7.05 0.14
C SER A 147 22.91 6.97 0.31
N ALA A 148 23.66 6.61 -0.74
CA ALA A 148 25.10 6.73 -0.76
C ALA A 148 25.55 8.21 -0.69
N ASP A 149 24.71 9.15 -1.09
CA ASP A 149 24.93 10.58 -0.91
C ASP A 149 24.40 11.03 0.46
N LYS A 150 25.34 11.45 1.33
CA LYS A 150 25.01 11.92 2.67
C LYS A 150 24.07 13.13 2.66
N SER A 151 24.26 14.05 1.69
CA SER A 151 23.40 15.23 1.57
C SER A 151 21.96 14.87 1.23
N PHE A 152 21.75 13.83 0.43
CA PHE A 152 20.42 13.28 0.15
C PHE A 152 19.74 12.77 1.42
N ILE A 153 20.45 12.00 2.25
CA ILE A 153 19.91 11.46 3.50
C ILE A 153 19.57 12.57 4.50
N GLU A 154 20.46 13.56 4.67
CA GLU A 154 20.22 14.71 5.53
C GLU A 154 18.98 15.51 5.10
N ALA A 155 18.86 15.78 3.81
CA ALA A 155 17.69 16.46 3.25
C ALA A 155 16.40 15.64 3.43
N PHE A 156 16.47 14.33 3.24
CA PHE A 156 15.33 13.44 3.41
C PHE A 156 14.88 13.36 4.88
N LEU A 157 15.82 13.19 5.82
CA LEU A 157 15.53 13.19 7.26
C LEU A 157 14.88 14.52 7.67
N ASN A 158 15.44 15.66 7.25
CA ASN A 158 14.82 16.95 7.51
C ASN A 158 13.39 17.03 6.94
N ARG A 159 13.15 16.49 5.73
CA ARG A 159 11.81 16.44 5.12
C ARG A 159 10.82 15.69 6.00
N ILE A 160 11.23 14.58 6.61
CA ILE A 160 10.36 13.76 7.46
C ILE A 160 10.32 14.23 8.93
N GLY A 161 11.09 15.27 9.28
CA GLY A 161 11.11 15.87 10.62
C GLY A 161 12.01 15.14 11.61
N GLU A 162 13.01 14.43 11.10
CA GLU A 162 13.98 13.69 11.90
C GLU A 162 15.36 14.35 11.79
N SER A 163 16.19 14.21 12.82
CA SER A 163 17.55 14.77 12.85
C SER A 163 18.57 13.71 12.45
N ALA A 164 19.52 14.08 11.60
CA ALA A 164 20.63 13.20 11.24
C ALA A 164 21.51 12.81 12.44
N SER A 165 21.58 13.65 13.48
CA SER A 165 22.31 13.35 14.73
C SER A 165 21.67 12.25 15.55
N ASP A 166 20.34 12.10 15.47
CA ASP A 166 19.58 11.12 16.22
C ASP A 166 19.68 9.72 15.60
N PHE A 167 20.13 9.66 14.36
CA PHE A 167 20.14 8.45 13.54
C PHE A 167 21.54 7.99 13.10
N GLY A 168 22.61 8.41 13.75
CA GLY A 168 24.00 8.09 13.36
C GLY A 168 24.36 6.61 13.21
N ALA A 169 23.42 5.68 13.48
CA ALA A 169 23.56 4.24 13.32
C ALA A 169 22.38 3.60 12.53
N ILE A 170 21.45 4.40 11.99
CA ILE A 170 20.28 3.86 11.27
C ILE A 170 20.63 3.61 9.80
N SER A 171 20.21 2.47 9.29
CA SER A 171 20.33 2.10 7.88
C SER A 171 19.37 2.92 6.99
N ALA A 172 19.71 3.04 5.72
CA ALA A 172 18.83 3.70 4.75
C ALA A 172 17.45 3.01 4.63
N GLU A 173 17.39 1.70 4.84
CA GLU A 173 16.15 0.93 4.85
C GLU A 173 15.25 1.31 6.05
N GLU A 174 15.85 1.52 7.23
CA GLU A 174 15.11 1.99 8.41
C GLU A 174 14.58 3.41 8.22
N ILE A 175 15.34 4.29 7.55
CA ILE A 175 14.89 5.65 7.20
C ILE A 175 13.69 5.58 6.24
N LEU A 176 13.73 4.71 5.25
CA LEU A 176 12.62 4.51 4.32
C LEU A 176 11.40 3.90 5.06
N SER A 177 11.63 3.02 6.03
CA SER A 177 10.57 2.47 6.89
C SER A 177 9.89 3.56 7.73
N LEU A 178 10.62 4.56 8.22
CA LEU A 178 10.00 5.71 8.88
C LEU A 178 9.09 6.51 7.96
N TRP A 179 9.51 6.70 6.70
CA TRP A 179 8.69 7.37 5.69
C TRP A 179 7.38 6.61 5.46
N THR A 180 7.46 5.31 5.15
CA THR A 180 6.28 4.48 4.88
C THR A 180 5.36 4.39 6.09
N LYS A 181 5.89 4.38 7.33
CA LYS A 181 5.09 4.47 8.56
C LYS A 181 4.29 5.76 8.64
N LYS A 182 4.95 6.90 8.37
CA LYS A 182 4.29 8.21 8.40
C LYS A 182 3.21 8.32 7.32
N GLU A 183 3.46 7.81 6.12
CA GLU A 183 2.47 7.75 5.05
C GLU A 183 1.30 6.83 5.37
N SER A 184 1.57 5.64 5.88
CA SER A 184 0.54 4.68 6.29
C SER A 184 -0.38 5.29 7.36
N LEU A 185 0.18 5.93 8.39
CA LEU A 185 -0.59 6.59 9.45
C LEU A 185 -1.42 7.75 8.90
N TYR A 186 -0.84 8.58 8.02
CA TYR A 186 -1.59 9.64 7.35
C TYR A 186 -2.74 9.09 6.49
N LYS A 187 -2.48 8.01 5.74
CA LYS A 187 -3.51 7.36 4.93
C LYS A 187 -4.65 6.79 5.80
N MET A 188 -4.35 6.35 7.02
CA MET A 188 -5.37 5.90 7.98
C MET A 188 -6.27 7.08 8.41
N THR A 189 -5.71 8.18 8.85
CA THR A 189 -6.48 9.33 9.33
C THR A 189 -7.18 10.06 8.18
N GLY A 190 -6.47 10.27 7.06
CA GLY A 190 -6.99 10.99 5.89
C GLY A 190 -7.30 12.47 6.14
N GLU A 191 -6.78 13.04 7.22
CA GLU A 191 -7.09 14.40 7.65
C GLU A 191 -6.03 15.41 7.19
N GLY A 192 -6.48 16.53 6.66
CA GLY A 192 -5.63 17.66 6.30
C GLY A 192 -4.65 17.38 5.16
N VAL A 193 -3.56 18.14 5.14
CA VAL A 193 -2.48 18.01 4.15
C VAL A 193 -1.36 17.14 4.74
N PHE A 194 -0.83 16.22 3.94
CA PHE A 194 0.28 15.38 4.36
C PHE A 194 1.50 16.22 4.78
N SER A 195 1.83 16.13 6.05
CA SER A 195 2.98 16.81 6.64
C SER A 195 3.78 15.82 7.49
N PRO A 196 4.76 15.12 6.91
CA PRO A 196 5.48 14.04 7.60
C PRO A 196 6.20 14.51 8.87
N LYS A 197 6.59 15.77 8.94
CA LYS A 197 7.18 16.37 10.16
C LYS A 197 6.25 16.36 11.38
N LYS A 198 4.94 16.35 11.15
CA LYS A 198 3.91 16.39 12.22
C LYS A 198 3.39 15.01 12.58
N ILE A 199 3.83 13.97 11.88
CA ILE A 199 3.35 12.61 12.05
C ILE A 199 4.37 11.83 12.89
N THR A 200 3.91 11.28 14.01
CA THR A 200 4.72 10.41 14.89
C THR A 200 4.04 9.04 14.95
N PRO A 201 4.52 8.05 14.19
CA PRO A 201 3.98 6.68 14.26
C PRO A 201 4.23 6.06 15.64
N GLY A 202 3.21 5.42 16.20
CA GLY A 202 3.28 4.66 17.43
C GLY A 202 3.26 3.14 17.16
N ASN A 203 2.83 2.38 18.15
CA ASN A 203 2.77 0.92 18.11
C ASN A 203 1.68 0.36 17.17
N GLU A 204 0.70 1.20 16.79
CA GLU A 204 -0.34 0.89 15.80
C GLU A 204 0.22 0.72 14.39
N THR A 205 1.42 1.25 14.14
CA THR A 205 2.06 1.21 12.81
C THR A 205 3.24 0.25 12.81
N LYS A 206 3.24 -0.68 11.88
CA LYS A 206 4.29 -1.69 11.73
C LYS A 206 4.83 -1.69 10.31
N SER A 207 6.16 -1.90 10.19
CA SER A 207 6.84 -2.04 8.90
C SER A 207 7.41 -3.43 8.72
N PHE A 208 7.48 -3.85 7.48
CA PHE A 208 8.12 -5.09 7.06
C PHE A 208 8.74 -4.94 5.67
N VAL A 209 9.70 -5.77 5.36
CA VAL A 209 10.43 -5.75 4.09
C VAL A 209 10.15 -7.04 3.34
N VAL A 210 9.77 -6.92 2.06
CA VAL A 210 9.57 -8.06 1.17
C VAL A 210 10.39 -7.83 -0.10
N GLY A 211 11.49 -8.56 -0.24
CA GLY A 211 12.42 -8.35 -1.35
C GLY A 211 12.91 -6.90 -1.42
N ASP A 212 12.61 -6.25 -2.54
CA ASP A 212 13.01 -4.87 -2.80
C ASP A 212 12.00 -3.81 -2.33
N TYR A 213 11.01 -4.21 -1.53
CA TYR A 213 9.95 -3.30 -1.07
C TYR A 213 9.91 -3.17 0.43
N VAL A 214 9.61 -1.97 0.90
CA VAL A 214 9.28 -1.66 2.29
C VAL A 214 7.80 -1.36 2.38
N PHE A 215 7.11 -2.03 3.29
CA PHE A 215 5.69 -1.85 3.57
C PHE A 215 5.50 -1.30 4.97
N SER A 216 4.46 -0.51 5.15
CA SER A 216 3.96 -0.17 6.48
C SER A 216 2.44 -0.28 6.52
N VAL A 217 1.94 -0.81 7.63
CA VAL A 217 0.51 -0.97 7.91
C VAL A 217 0.19 -0.30 9.23
N THR A 218 -0.93 0.43 9.27
CA THR A 218 -1.50 1.08 10.46
C THR A 218 -2.92 0.59 10.67
N GLU A 219 -3.22 0.13 11.92
CA GLU A 219 -4.56 -0.36 12.32
C GLU A 219 -4.91 0.12 13.74
#